data_79159442e7794e3471bec1fa7a3234f3
#
_entry.id   79159442e7794e3471bec1fa7a3234f3
#
_cell.length_a   1.000
_cell.length_b   1.000
_cell.length_c   1.000
_cell.angle_alpha   90.00
_cell.angle_beta   90.00
_cell.angle_gamma   90.00
#
_symmetry.space_group_name_H-M   'P 1'
#
loop_
_entity.id
_entity.type
_entity.pdbx_description
1 polymer ?
#
loop_
_entity_poly.entity_id
_entity_poly.type
_entity_poly.pdbx_seq_one_letter_code
_entity_poly.pdbx_strand_id
1 'polypeptide(L)'
;MATFLAKIKIFEGKEAEFEETARMMYEATHLHEPNCVRYEYWRGAEPRTYYCMESFDNFMSFMKHQTSDHHEAPDFASMLEAIELEWIDPIQGASALVSTEHMDVPDDADELMKQYAATHPVVMQDWWNALRNA
;
A
#
# COMPACT_ATOMS: atom_id res chain seq x y z
N MET A 1 -10.46 -1.78 -7.81
CA MET A 1 -9.74 -1.43 -6.56
C MET A 1 -8.24 -1.48 -6.79
N ALA A 2 -7.48 -1.07 -5.81
CA ALA A 2 -6.03 -1.19 -5.81
C ALA A 2 -5.62 -1.81 -4.46
N THR A 3 -5.21 -3.08 -4.49
CA THR A 3 -4.87 -3.84 -3.29
C THR A 3 -3.46 -4.38 -3.39
N PHE A 4 -2.65 -4.13 -2.37
CA PHE A 4 -1.29 -4.67 -2.34
C PHE A 4 -0.87 -5.08 -0.93
N LEU A 5 0.17 -5.89 -0.90
CA LEU A 5 0.83 -6.35 0.31
C LEU A 5 2.27 -5.83 0.31
N ALA A 6 2.67 -5.19 1.40
CA ALA A 6 4.04 -4.79 1.62
C ALA A 6 4.69 -5.73 2.64
N LYS A 7 5.88 -6.24 2.34
CA LYS A 7 6.75 -6.92 3.29
C LYS A 7 7.87 -5.98 3.67
N ILE A 8 7.99 -5.67 4.95
CA ILE A 8 8.84 -4.60 5.46
C ILE A 8 9.86 -5.19 6.43
N LYS A 9 11.13 -4.91 6.20
CA LYS A 9 12.21 -5.24 7.13
C LYS A 9 12.72 -3.97 7.78
N ILE A 10 12.77 -3.98 9.11
CA ILE A 10 13.17 -2.82 9.93
C ILE A 10 14.62 -2.98 10.38
N PHE A 11 15.36 -1.89 10.46
CA PHE A 11 16.70 -1.88 11.06
C PHE A 11 16.63 -2.31 12.52
N GLU A 12 17.66 -3.00 12.98
CA GLU A 12 17.79 -3.44 14.37
C GLU A 12 17.66 -2.25 15.33
N GLY A 13 16.81 -2.39 16.33
CA GLY A 13 16.56 -1.35 17.35
C GLY A 13 15.50 -0.32 16.92
N LYS A 14 14.93 -0.42 15.73
CA LYS A 14 13.91 0.52 15.23
C LYS A 14 12.48 0.01 15.34
N GLU A 15 12.27 -1.16 15.97
CA GLU A 15 10.97 -1.80 16.03
C GLU A 15 9.92 -0.94 16.74
N ALA A 16 10.26 -0.38 17.91
CA ALA A 16 9.33 0.44 18.67
C ALA A 16 8.97 1.73 17.94
N GLU A 17 9.93 2.38 17.30
CA GLU A 17 9.73 3.59 16.51
C GLU A 17 8.85 3.30 15.31
N PHE A 18 9.09 2.19 14.62
CA PHE A 18 8.26 1.77 13.47
C PHE A 18 6.82 1.46 13.90
N GLU A 19 6.62 0.74 14.99
CA GLU A 19 5.27 0.39 15.46
C GLU A 19 4.48 1.63 15.88
N GLU A 20 5.14 2.63 16.46
CA GLU A 20 4.49 3.91 16.77
C GLU A 20 4.12 4.66 15.47
N THR A 21 5.02 4.70 14.50
CA THR A 21 4.74 5.26 13.17
C THR A 21 3.57 4.53 12.49
N ALA A 22 3.53 3.20 12.57
CA ALA A 22 2.45 2.39 12.03
C ALA A 22 1.09 2.73 12.66
N ARG A 23 1.04 2.94 13.99
CA ARG A 23 -0.20 3.37 14.67
C ARG A 23 -0.65 4.74 14.18
N MET A 24 0.27 5.68 14.09
CA MET A 24 -0.02 7.03 13.57
C MET A 24 -0.55 6.98 12.14
N MET A 25 0.10 6.19 11.28
CA MET A 25 -0.33 6.00 9.89
C MET A 25 -1.73 5.38 9.80
N TYR A 26 -1.99 4.38 10.61
CA TYR A 26 -3.30 3.73 10.70
C TYR A 26 -4.39 4.75 11.09
N GLU A 27 -4.18 5.49 12.15
CA GLU A 27 -5.15 6.47 12.65
C GLU A 27 -5.40 7.59 11.62
N ALA A 28 -4.34 8.17 11.08
CA ALA A 28 -4.45 9.26 10.11
C ALA A 28 -5.12 8.81 8.81
N THR A 29 -4.78 7.64 8.31
CA THR A 29 -5.37 7.08 7.08
C THR A 29 -6.86 6.83 7.27
N HIS A 30 -7.27 6.18 8.36
CA HIS A 30 -8.68 5.92 8.62
C HIS A 30 -9.48 7.19 8.91
N LEU A 31 -8.85 8.22 9.49
CA LEU A 31 -9.51 9.49 9.79
C LEU A 31 -9.69 10.37 8.54
N HIS A 32 -8.70 10.41 7.66
CA HIS A 32 -8.64 11.40 6.58
C HIS A 32 -8.88 10.83 5.17
N GLU A 33 -8.88 9.51 5.02
CA GLU A 33 -8.97 8.87 3.70
C GLU A 33 -10.21 7.97 3.61
N PRO A 34 -11.38 8.53 3.28
CA PRO A 34 -12.63 7.77 3.24
C PRO A 34 -12.66 6.69 2.15
N ASN A 35 -11.77 6.79 1.16
CA ASN A 35 -11.67 5.82 0.05
C ASN A 35 -10.69 4.69 0.34
N CYS A 36 -10.07 4.68 1.50
CA CYS A 36 -9.29 3.55 1.99
C CYS A 36 -10.23 2.47 2.50
N VAL A 37 -10.12 1.26 1.95
CA VAL A 37 -10.96 0.11 2.33
C VAL A 37 -10.29 -0.72 3.40
N ARG A 38 -8.98 -0.93 3.29
CA ARG A 38 -8.15 -1.58 4.30
C ARG A 38 -6.80 -0.91 4.39
N TYR A 39 -6.32 -0.78 5.62
CA TYR A 39 -4.98 -0.30 5.92
C TYR A 39 -4.58 -0.89 7.27
N GLU A 40 -3.74 -1.91 7.24
CA GLU A 40 -3.44 -2.72 8.42
C GLU A 40 -1.97 -3.10 8.46
N TYR A 41 -1.36 -3.04 9.65
CA TYR A 41 0.02 -3.49 9.88
C TYR A 41 0.03 -4.75 10.73
N TRP A 42 0.92 -5.68 10.38
CA TRP A 42 1.03 -6.99 11.02
C TRP A 42 2.49 -7.32 11.32
N ARG A 43 2.73 -7.94 12.47
CA ARG A 43 4.05 -8.52 12.75
C ARG A 43 4.15 -9.86 12.04
N GLY A 44 5.26 -10.08 11.31
CA GLY A 44 5.57 -11.36 10.68
C GLY A 44 6.24 -12.33 11.67
N ALA A 45 6.51 -13.54 11.18
CA ALA A 45 7.16 -14.58 12.01
C ALA A 45 8.66 -14.33 12.22
N GLU A 46 9.33 -13.72 11.23
CA GLU A 46 10.74 -13.38 11.35
C GLU A 46 10.93 -12.11 12.17
N PRO A 47 11.99 -12.02 13.00
CA PRO A 47 12.30 -10.78 13.73
C PRO A 47 12.39 -9.57 12.80
N ARG A 48 11.91 -8.42 13.24
CA ARG A 48 11.98 -7.15 12.52
C ARG A 48 11.27 -7.16 11.15
N THR A 49 10.35 -8.09 10.95
CA THR A 49 9.60 -8.23 9.71
C THR A 49 8.13 -7.92 9.96
N TYR A 50 7.58 -7.04 9.14
CA TYR A 50 6.20 -6.59 9.21
C TYR A 50 5.53 -6.71 7.86
N TYR A 51 4.21 -6.79 7.89
CA TYR A 51 3.40 -6.74 6.68
C TYR A 51 2.43 -5.58 6.80
N CYS A 52 2.21 -4.89 5.67
CA CYS A 52 1.17 -3.90 5.55
C CYS A 52 0.23 -4.33 4.42
N MET A 53 -1.05 -4.48 4.73
CA MET A 53 -2.08 -4.74 3.72
C MET A 53 -2.82 -3.44 3.45
N GLU A 54 -2.84 -3.02 2.20
CA GLU A 54 -3.49 -1.79 1.77
C GLU A 54 -4.47 -2.07 0.64
N SER A 55 -5.66 -1.52 0.76
CA SER A 55 -6.67 -1.58 -0.28
C SER A 55 -7.43 -0.27 -0.36
N PHE A 56 -7.49 0.30 -1.56
CA PHE A 56 -8.17 1.54 -1.87
C PHE A 56 -9.24 1.28 -2.93
N ASP A 57 -10.26 2.12 -2.97
CA ASP A 57 -11.35 1.98 -3.95
C ASP A 57 -10.86 2.03 -5.40
N ASN A 58 -9.75 2.76 -5.66
CA ASN A 58 -9.07 2.80 -6.94
C ASN A 58 -7.61 3.24 -6.78
N PHE A 59 -6.84 3.17 -7.88
CA PHE A 59 -5.43 3.54 -7.89
C PHE A 59 -5.19 5.03 -7.55
N MET A 60 -6.09 5.93 -7.95
CA MET A 60 -5.96 7.35 -7.60
C MET A 60 -6.05 7.59 -6.10
N SER A 61 -6.91 6.86 -5.40
CA SER A 61 -7.01 6.95 -3.93
C SER A 61 -5.72 6.46 -3.27
N PHE A 62 -5.08 5.43 -3.80
CA PHE A 62 -3.74 5.01 -3.38
C PHE A 62 -2.70 6.11 -3.63
N MET A 63 -2.73 6.77 -4.78
CA MET A 63 -1.82 7.89 -5.07
C MET A 63 -2.01 9.06 -4.11
N LYS A 64 -3.25 9.37 -3.74
CA LYS A 64 -3.55 10.38 -2.74
C LYS A 64 -3.02 10.01 -1.36
N HIS A 65 -3.07 8.72 -1.00
CA HIS A 65 -2.45 8.22 0.22
C HIS A 65 -0.94 8.45 0.20
N GLN A 66 -0.27 8.05 -0.87
CA GLN A 66 1.18 8.17 -1.03
C GLN A 66 1.66 9.62 -0.94
N THR A 67 0.86 10.58 -1.42
CA THR A 67 1.20 12.00 -1.43
C THR A 67 0.63 12.76 -0.23
N SER A 68 -0.06 12.10 0.69
CA SER A 68 -0.64 12.73 1.87
C SER A 68 0.42 13.20 2.86
N ASP A 69 0.10 14.23 3.63
CA ASP A 69 1.01 14.78 4.65
C ASP A 69 1.43 13.72 5.66
N HIS A 70 0.50 12.86 6.09
CA HIS A 70 0.81 11.82 7.08
C HIS A 70 1.68 10.72 6.51
N HIS A 71 1.66 10.46 5.19
CA HIS A 71 2.56 9.51 4.53
C HIS A 71 3.95 10.12 4.32
N GLU A 72 4.03 11.41 4.00
CA GLU A 72 5.29 12.09 3.72
C GLU A 72 6.06 12.51 5.00
N ALA A 73 5.36 12.70 6.12
CA ALA A 73 5.98 13.20 7.35
C ALA A 73 6.98 12.23 8.01
N PRO A 74 6.73 10.90 8.10
CA PRO A 74 7.66 9.98 8.74
C PRO A 74 8.96 9.79 7.96
N ASP A 75 10.06 9.66 8.70
CA ASP A 75 11.35 9.28 8.12
C ASP A 75 11.44 7.74 7.97
N PHE A 76 10.76 7.21 6.98
CA PHE A 76 10.79 5.78 6.71
C PHE A 76 12.20 5.28 6.37
N ALA A 77 12.99 6.07 5.66
CA ALA A 77 14.34 5.68 5.26
C ALA A 77 15.24 5.35 6.45
N SER A 78 15.04 5.99 7.60
CA SER A 78 15.80 5.71 8.81
C SER A 78 15.37 4.43 9.53
N MET A 79 14.18 3.92 9.24
CA MET A 79 13.61 2.76 9.91
C MET A 79 13.63 1.50 9.04
N LEU A 80 13.41 1.64 7.73
CA LEU A 80 13.27 0.53 6.80
C LEU A 80 14.60 0.09 6.22
N GLU A 81 15.00 -1.14 6.51
CA GLU A 81 16.15 -1.80 5.87
C GLU A 81 15.79 -2.26 4.45
N ALA A 82 14.58 -2.78 4.27
CA ALA A 82 14.07 -3.24 2.97
C ALA A 82 12.54 -3.19 2.93
N ILE A 83 11.99 -3.02 1.75
CA ILE A 83 10.56 -3.11 1.50
C ILE A 83 10.31 -3.78 0.15
N GLU A 84 9.40 -4.73 0.13
CA GLU A 84 8.92 -5.40 -1.09
C GLU A 84 7.42 -5.16 -1.20
N LEU A 85 6.99 -4.69 -2.36
CA LEU A 85 5.57 -4.43 -2.66
C LEU A 85 5.08 -5.43 -3.69
N GLU A 86 3.92 -6.00 -3.43
CA GLU A 86 3.28 -6.95 -4.34
C GLU A 86 1.80 -6.59 -4.51
N TRP A 87 1.41 -6.29 -5.74
CA TRP A 87 0.00 -6.16 -6.08
C TRP A 87 -0.65 -7.52 -6.01
N ILE A 88 -1.81 -7.58 -5.35
CA ILE A 88 -2.55 -8.84 -5.17
C ILE A 88 -3.97 -8.68 -5.71
N ASP A 89 -4.54 -9.77 -6.17
CA ASP A 89 -5.86 -9.82 -6.75
C ASP A 89 -6.77 -10.73 -5.93
N PRO A 90 -7.93 -10.25 -5.47
CA PRO A 90 -8.83 -11.09 -4.67
C PRO A 90 -9.45 -12.20 -5.52
N ILE A 91 -9.55 -13.39 -4.94
CA ILE A 91 -10.32 -14.49 -5.54
C ILE A 91 -11.80 -14.19 -5.34
N GLN A 92 -12.54 -14.11 -6.42
CA GLN A 92 -13.96 -13.82 -6.39
C GLN A 92 -14.71 -14.88 -5.54
N GLY A 93 -15.49 -14.41 -4.58
CA GLY A 93 -16.22 -15.28 -3.64
C GLY A 93 -15.39 -15.70 -2.42
N ALA A 94 -14.08 -15.47 -2.42
CA ALA A 94 -13.20 -15.75 -1.28
C ALA A 94 -12.69 -14.47 -0.59
N SER A 95 -13.08 -13.32 -1.07
CA SER A 95 -12.79 -12.00 -0.49
C SER A 95 -13.97 -11.06 -0.71
N ALA A 96 -14.14 -10.11 0.20
CA ALA A 96 -15.08 -9.02 0.03
C ALA A 96 -14.56 -7.91 -0.88
N LEU A 97 -13.26 -7.91 -1.19
CA LEU A 97 -12.64 -6.92 -2.07
C LEU A 97 -12.89 -7.28 -3.53
N VAL A 98 -12.85 -6.28 -4.39
CA VAL A 98 -12.98 -6.48 -5.83
C VAL A 98 -11.62 -6.41 -6.53
N SER A 99 -11.60 -6.82 -7.79
CA SER A 99 -10.39 -6.95 -8.60
C SER A 99 -9.48 -5.73 -8.56
N THR A 100 -8.17 -5.98 -8.53
CA THR A 100 -7.14 -4.95 -8.63
C THR A 100 -7.00 -4.48 -10.07
N GLU A 101 -7.13 -3.18 -10.30
CA GLU A 101 -7.09 -2.57 -11.61
C GLU A 101 -6.10 -1.40 -11.64
N HIS A 102 -5.42 -1.24 -12.75
CA HIS A 102 -4.59 -0.06 -13.00
C HIS A 102 -5.45 1.13 -13.41
N MET A 103 -4.97 2.32 -13.05
CA MET A 103 -5.51 3.59 -13.49
C MET A 103 -4.37 4.56 -13.73
N ASP A 104 -4.39 5.27 -14.84
CA ASP A 104 -3.41 6.32 -15.11
C ASP A 104 -3.71 7.56 -14.26
N VAL A 105 -2.67 8.20 -13.77
CA VAL A 105 -2.83 9.50 -13.12
C VAL A 105 -3.03 10.60 -14.18
N PRO A 106 -3.79 11.66 -13.87
CA PRO A 106 -3.99 12.77 -14.80
C PRO A 106 -2.67 13.45 -15.20
N ASP A 107 -2.60 13.97 -16.42
CA ASP A 107 -1.43 14.67 -16.91
C ASP A 107 -1.09 15.93 -16.09
N ASP A 108 -2.09 16.53 -15.46
CA ASP A 108 -1.96 17.69 -14.59
C ASP A 108 -1.70 17.36 -13.12
N ALA A 109 -1.50 16.08 -12.78
CA ALA A 109 -1.10 15.67 -11.45
C ALA A 109 0.25 16.33 -11.08
N ASP A 110 0.47 16.59 -9.78
CA ASP A 110 1.72 17.16 -9.33
C ASP A 110 2.91 16.18 -9.53
N GLU A 111 4.13 16.71 -9.42
CA GLU A 111 5.34 15.91 -9.68
C GLU A 111 5.52 14.77 -8.68
N LEU A 112 5.14 14.97 -7.42
CA LEU A 112 5.24 13.92 -6.40
C LEU A 112 4.31 12.73 -6.75
N MET A 113 3.08 13.01 -7.15
CA MET A 113 2.13 11.97 -7.56
C MET A 113 2.62 11.24 -8.82
N LYS A 114 3.17 11.95 -9.79
CA LYS A 114 3.77 11.35 -10.99
C LYS A 114 4.94 10.44 -10.66
N GLN A 115 5.79 10.83 -9.70
CA GLN A 115 6.90 10.00 -9.22
C GLN A 115 6.40 8.71 -8.58
N TYR A 116 5.41 8.78 -7.70
CA TYR A 116 4.83 7.59 -7.10
C TYR A 116 4.13 6.69 -8.13
N ALA A 117 3.43 7.26 -9.10
CA ALA A 117 2.80 6.49 -10.17
C ALA A 117 3.83 5.75 -11.03
N ALA A 118 4.99 6.36 -11.27
CA ALA A 118 6.08 5.75 -12.03
C ALA A 118 6.78 4.61 -11.26
N THR A 119 6.88 4.72 -9.93
CA THR A 119 7.57 3.73 -9.08
C THR A 119 6.64 2.63 -8.56
N HIS A 120 5.34 2.84 -8.59
CA HIS A 120 4.33 1.90 -8.08
C HIS A 120 3.22 1.60 -9.10
N PRO A 121 3.56 1.29 -10.38
CA PRO A 121 2.52 0.94 -11.34
C PRO A 121 1.87 -0.39 -10.96
N VAL A 122 0.56 -0.49 -11.12
CA VAL A 122 -0.10 -1.80 -11.01
C VAL A 122 0.31 -2.66 -12.20
N VAL A 123 0.92 -3.79 -11.90
CA VAL A 123 1.28 -4.79 -12.91
C VAL A 123 0.24 -5.90 -12.87
N MET A 124 -0.67 -5.88 -13.85
CA MET A 124 -1.70 -6.90 -14.01
C MET A 124 -1.07 -8.19 -14.51
N GLN A 125 -1.34 -9.28 -13.83
CA GLN A 125 -0.81 -10.59 -14.25
C GLN A 125 -1.75 -11.26 -15.26
N ASP A 126 -1.21 -11.81 -16.32
CA ASP A 126 -2.02 -12.47 -17.36
C ASP A 126 -2.85 -13.62 -16.79
N TRP A 127 -2.30 -14.38 -15.85
CA TRP A 127 -3.03 -15.48 -15.23
C TRP A 127 -4.20 -15.02 -14.35
N TRP A 128 -4.16 -13.82 -13.79
CA TRP A 128 -5.32 -13.24 -13.09
C TRP A 128 -6.47 -13.04 -14.08
N ASN A 129 -6.17 -12.39 -15.20
CA ASN A 129 -7.18 -12.11 -16.23
C ASN A 129 -7.79 -13.40 -16.81
N ALA A 130 -6.96 -14.42 -17.02
CA ALA A 130 -7.44 -15.72 -17.50
C ALA A 130 -8.44 -16.37 -16.54
N LEU A 131 -8.20 -16.29 -15.24
CA LEU A 131 -9.09 -16.86 -14.21
C LEU A 131 -10.35 -16.02 -13.95
N ARG A 132 -10.24 -14.69 -14.05
CA ARG A 132 -11.41 -13.80 -13.90
C ARG A 132 -12.47 -14.05 -14.97
N ASN A 133 -12.05 -14.47 -16.15
CA ASN A 133 -12.90 -14.69 -17.32
C ASN A 133 -13.28 -16.17 -17.53
N ALA A 134 -12.89 -17.03 -16.61
CA ALA A 134 -13.16 -18.47 -16.73
C ALA A 134 -14.59 -18.84 -16.33
#